data_8ce023296cb50fa355ddba0413f3e3b5
#
_entry.id   8ce023296cb50fa355ddba0413f3e3b5
#
_cell.length_a   1.000
_cell.length_b   1.000
_cell.length_c   1.000
_cell.angle_alpha   90.00
_cell.angle_beta   90.00
_cell.angle_gamma   90.00
#
_symmetry.space_group_name_H-M   'P 1'
#
loop_
_entity.id
_entity.type
_entity.pdbx_description
1 polymer ?
#
loop_
_entity_poly.entity_id
_entity_poly.type
_entity_poly.pdbx_seq_one_letter_code
_entity_poly.pdbx_strand_id
1 'polypeptide(L)'
;MHRLVTFVAGTVVGGGAIYALTSMTRQQPTTVAAPPIRTPAMPQQQQQQQQQQQQQLPIRAPPVQPRQLVLDGDNANNEFLKYGNPGPVSDFLLRSRYAASFNRALRNPNWVAEHLTQDNLKGTADRSSSEFKEDPLVPAPFRALLKDYYRSGYDRGHMCPAADAKKDAESMNETFFLTNISPQVGKGFNRNYWASLETFVRDLTKSFDDVYCISGPLYLPEKEGDKWMVKYEVIGSPPNVAVPTHFFKVIMAKRNNEPGFAIGAFALPNKEIDNATPLTSFSLPLEAVEKAAGLQFFDKIERKTGVVTSLCAKTECTLSHDSWKKKKPSGE
;
A
#
# COMPACT_ATOMS: atom_id res chain seq x y z
N MET A 1 32.69 -35.02 35.48
CA MET A 1 31.32 -35.56 35.56
C MET A 1 30.61 -35.23 34.27
N HIS A 2 30.58 -36.19 33.33
CA HIS A 2 29.94 -36.11 32.04
C HIS A 2 28.46 -36.44 32.20
N ARG A 3 27.56 -35.65 31.63
CA ARG A 3 26.18 -36.06 31.44
C ARG A 3 25.94 -36.13 29.92
N LEU A 4 25.77 -37.35 29.47
CA LEU A 4 25.25 -37.74 28.17
C LEU A 4 23.77 -37.29 28.05
N VAL A 5 23.41 -36.71 26.93
CA VAL A 5 22.03 -36.53 26.52
C VAL A 5 21.77 -37.47 25.35
N THR A 6 20.88 -38.43 25.58
CA THR A 6 20.48 -39.46 24.64
C THR A 6 19.37 -38.94 23.73
N PHE A 7 19.57 -38.94 22.41
CA PHE A 7 18.53 -38.74 21.39
C PHE A 7 17.74 -40.02 21.19
N VAL A 8 16.42 -39.98 21.34
CA VAL A 8 15.51 -41.04 20.96
C VAL A 8 14.90 -40.68 19.59
N ALA A 9 15.24 -41.48 18.58
CA ALA A 9 14.62 -41.45 17.25
C ALA A 9 13.32 -42.26 17.28
N GLY A 10 12.18 -41.59 17.07
CA GLY A 10 10.90 -42.28 16.90
C GLY A 10 10.56 -42.48 15.44
N THR A 11 10.61 -43.72 14.98
CA THR A 11 10.09 -44.18 13.69
C THR A 11 8.56 -44.29 13.76
N VAL A 12 7.84 -43.56 12.91
CA VAL A 12 6.40 -43.74 12.70
C VAL A 12 6.19 -44.66 11.49
N VAL A 13 5.63 -45.84 11.75
CA VAL A 13 5.21 -46.80 10.77
C VAL A 13 3.84 -46.40 10.23
N GLY A 14 3.70 -46.36 8.89
CA GLY A 14 2.46 -46.05 8.20
C GLY A 14 1.41 -47.17 8.32
N GLY A 15 0.19 -46.81 8.70
CA GLY A 15 -0.97 -47.68 8.62
C GLY A 15 -1.99 -47.09 7.62
N GLY A 16 -2.11 -47.73 6.44
CA GLY A 16 -3.16 -47.42 5.47
C GLY A 16 -4.51 -47.95 5.93
N ALA A 17 -5.50 -47.10 5.98
CA ALA A 17 -6.89 -47.50 6.17
C ALA A 17 -7.64 -47.35 4.84
N ILE A 18 -8.07 -48.50 4.31
CA ILE A 18 -8.95 -48.62 3.14
C ILE A 18 -10.39 -48.33 3.64
N TYR A 19 -11.02 -47.26 3.16
CA TYR A 19 -12.44 -47.03 3.37
C TYR A 19 -13.25 -47.60 2.22
N ALA A 20 -14.05 -48.62 2.56
CA ALA A 20 -15.03 -49.19 1.67
C ALA A 20 -16.25 -48.23 1.52
N LEU A 21 -16.60 -47.92 0.28
CA LEU A 21 -17.77 -47.19 -0.09
C LEU A 21 -19.02 -48.10 0.03
N THR A 22 -19.81 -47.90 1.06
CA THR A 22 -21.18 -48.42 1.10
C THR A 22 -22.17 -47.36 0.62
N SER A 23 -22.79 -47.62 -0.51
CA SER A 23 -23.87 -46.80 -1.09
C SER A 23 -25.13 -46.93 -0.22
N MET A 24 -25.42 -45.87 0.54
CA MET A 24 -26.72 -45.67 1.15
C MET A 24 -27.63 -44.80 0.27
N THR A 25 -28.61 -45.40 -0.34
CA THR A 25 -29.72 -44.71 -1.02
C THR A 25 -30.49 -43.87 -0.01
N ARG A 26 -30.37 -42.55 -0.12
CA ARG A 26 -31.07 -41.57 0.69
C ARG A 26 -32.44 -41.31 0.05
N GLN A 27 -33.54 -41.83 0.66
CA GLN A 27 -34.89 -41.43 0.34
C GLN A 27 -35.07 -39.94 0.63
N GLN A 28 -35.61 -39.20 -0.35
CA GLN A 28 -35.98 -37.80 -0.18
C GLN A 28 -37.26 -37.69 0.68
N PRO A 29 -37.31 -36.80 1.66
CA PRO A 29 -38.57 -36.52 2.35
C PRO A 29 -39.48 -35.69 1.44
N THR A 30 -40.71 -36.13 1.30
CA THR A 30 -41.82 -35.42 0.65
C THR A 30 -42.10 -34.12 1.38
N THR A 31 -41.86 -33.00 0.74
CA THR A 31 -42.23 -31.67 1.22
C THR A 31 -43.72 -31.46 1.06
N VAL A 32 -44.43 -31.41 2.18
CA VAL A 32 -45.82 -30.93 2.24
C VAL A 32 -45.79 -29.42 2.06
N ALA A 33 -46.42 -28.90 1.01
CA ALA A 33 -46.51 -27.47 0.73
C ALA A 33 -47.37 -26.78 1.84
N ALA A 34 -46.76 -25.79 2.50
CA ALA A 34 -47.48 -24.89 3.41
C ALA A 34 -48.46 -24.00 2.64
N PRO A 35 -49.64 -23.67 3.19
CA PRO A 35 -50.58 -22.80 2.53
C PRO A 35 -50.03 -21.36 2.38
N PRO A 36 -50.41 -20.62 1.33
CA PRO A 36 -49.90 -19.29 1.07
C PRO A 36 -50.33 -18.31 2.19
N ILE A 37 -49.34 -17.65 2.79
CA ILE A 37 -49.57 -16.57 3.74
C ILE A 37 -50.12 -15.37 2.95
N ARG A 38 -51.40 -15.04 3.19
CA ARG A 38 -52.02 -13.81 2.67
C ARG A 38 -51.46 -12.63 3.46
N THR A 39 -50.59 -11.84 2.83
CA THR A 39 -50.23 -10.51 3.33
C THR A 39 -51.45 -9.58 3.28
N PRO A 40 -51.77 -8.86 4.37
CA PRO A 40 -52.86 -7.88 4.35
C PRO A 40 -52.54 -6.77 3.36
N ALA A 41 -53.53 -6.42 2.52
CA ALA A 41 -53.39 -5.31 1.59
C ALA A 41 -53.24 -3.99 2.37
N MET A 42 -52.24 -3.18 2.03
CA MET A 42 -52.07 -1.86 2.62
C MET A 42 -53.22 -0.90 2.28
N PRO A 43 -53.66 -0.05 3.22
CA PRO A 43 -54.70 0.92 2.99
C PRO A 43 -54.33 1.88 1.81
N GLN A 44 -55.32 2.19 0.97
CA GLN A 44 -55.15 3.02 -0.23
C GLN A 44 -54.54 4.42 0.08
N GLN A 45 -54.74 4.98 1.26
CA GLN A 45 -54.16 6.24 1.68
C GLN A 45 -52.62 6.17 1.85
N GLN A 46 -52.07 5.05 2.29
CA GLN A 46 -50.62 4.87 2.39
C GLN A 46 -49.95 4.67 1.01
N GLN A 47 -50.64 4.07 0.05
CA GLN A 47 -50.16 3.96 -1.32
C GLN A 47 -50.11 5.31 -2.01
N GLN A 48 -51.05 6.20 -1.81
CA GLN A 48 -51.04 7.57 -2.38
C GLN A 48 -49.93 8.45 -1.76
N GLN A 49 -49.66 8.32 -0.46
CA GLN A 49 -48.55 9.04 0.16
C GLN A 49 -47.16 8.58 -0.31
N GLN A 50 -46.96 7.28 -0.57
CA GLN A 50 -45.74 6.75 -1.15
C GLN A 50 -45.53 7.19 -2.60
N GLN A 51 -46.59 7.30 -3.41
CA GLN A 51 -46.51 7.80 -4.77
C GLN A 51 -46.22 9.31 -4.82
N GLN A 52 -46.71 10.12 -3.88
CA GLN A 52 -46.38 11.54 -3.80
C GLN A 52 -44.96 11.79 -3.31
N GLN A 53 -44.39 10.95 -2.43
CA GLN A 53 -42.98 11.04 -2.02
C GLN A 53 -42.00 10.64 -3.12
N GLN A 54 -42.37 9.75 -4.04
CA GLN A 54 -41.56 9.39 -5.19
C GLN A 54 -41.48 10.47 -6.29
N GLN A 55 -42.42 11.42 -6.32
CA GLN A 55 -42.42 12.53 -7.28
C GLN A 55 -41.64 13.76 -6.79
N GLN A 56 -41.16 13.79 -5.56
CA GLN A 56 -40.34 14.89 -4.99
C GLN A 56 -38.86 14.56 -4.82
N LEU A 57 -38.35 13.57 -5.52
CA LEU A 57 -36.90 13.37 -5.57
C LEU A 57 -36.28 14.53 -6.35
N PRO A 58 -35.26 15.19 -5.78
CA PRO A 58 -34.57 16.28 -6.47
C PRO A 58 -34.00 15.76 -7.78
N ILE A 59 -34.07 16.60 -8.80
CA ILE A 59 -33.57 16.39 -10.16
C ILE A 59 -32.20 15.70 -10.07
N ARG A 60 -32.15 14.45 -10.49
CA ARG A 60 -30.93 13.66 -10.53
C ARG A 60 -29.92 14.43 -11.37
N ALA A 61 -28.83 14.88 -10.75
CA ALA A 61 -27.69 15.40 -11.48
C ALA A 61 -27.34 14.39 -12.59
N PRO A 62 -27.02 14.85 -13.81
CA PRO A 62 -26.67 13.94 -14.90
C PRO A 62 -25.60 12.99 -14.36
N PRO A 63 -25.66 11.69 -14.70
CA PRO A 63 -24.66 10.75 -14.25
C PRO A 63 -23.31 11.31 -14.69
N VAL A 64 -22.48 11.69 -13.72
CA VAL A 64 -21.05 11.89 -13.95
C VAL A 64 -20.61 10.53 -14.46
N GLN A 65 -20.45 10.42 -15.77
CA GLN A 65 -19.85 9.23 -16.37
C GLN A 65 -18.52 9.06 -15.63
N PRO A 66 -18.27 7.92 -14.98
CA PRO A 66 -16.95 7.65 -14.50
C PRO A 66 -16.06 7.81 -15.73
N ARG A 67 -15.13 8.76 -15.68
CA ARG A 67 -14.05 8.78 -16.66
C ARG A 67 -13.38 7.43 -16.47
N GLN A 68 -13.80 6.49 -17.29
CA GLN A 68 -13.14 5.22 -17.44
C GLN A 68 -11.75 5.62 -17.96
N LEU A 69 -10.80 5.69 -17.02
CA LEU A 69 -9.39 5.78 -17.38
C LEU A 69 -9.14 4.50 -18.19
N VAL A 70 -9.17 4.68 -19.51
CA VAL A 70 -8.87 3.63 -20.45
C VAL A 70 -7.44 3.23 -20.15
N LEU A 71 -7.29 2.07 -19.51
CA LEU A 71 -6.00 1.41 -19.31
C LEU A 71 -5.52 0.76 -20.63
N ASP A 72 -6.05 1.23 -21.77
CA ASP A 72 -5.69 0.74 -23.10
C ASP A 72 -4.42 1.45 -23.58
N GLY A 73 -3.35 0.69 -23.66
CA GLY A 73 -2.22 0.91 -24.55
C GLY A 73 -1.14 1.91 -24.14
N ASP A 74 -1.43 2.98 -23.39
CA ASP A 74 -0.46 4.06 -23.15
C ASP A 74 0.42 3.88 -21.90
N ASN A 75 0.19 2.86 -21.09
CA ASN A 75 1.02 2.56 -19.92
C ASN A 75 2.42 2.03 -20.28
N ALA A 76 2.64 1.61 -21.53
CA ALA A 76 3.95 1.11 -21.97
C ALA A 76 5.04 2.20 -21.97
N ASN A 77 4.66 3.48 -22.04
CA ASN A 77 5.59 4.62 -22.04
C ASN A 77 5.71 5.32 -20.67
N ASN A 78 5.01 4.81 -19.64
CA ASN A 78 5.12 5.37 -18.29
C ASN A 78 6.37 4.83 -17.61
N GLU A 79 7.35 5.70 -17.36
CA GLU A 79 8.63 5.33 -16.74
C GLU A 79 8.46 4.68 -15.36
N PHE A 80 7.44 5.09 -14.59
CA PHE A 80 7.18 4.56 -13.24
C PHE A 80 6.63 3.13 -13.26
N LEU A 81 5.98 2.74 -14.36
CA LEU A 81 5.38 1.43 -14.55
C LEU A 81 6.04 0.60 -15.65
N LYS A 82 7.25 0.99 -16.09
CA LYS A 82 8.03 0.31 -17.12
C LYS A 82 8.13 -1.21 -16.91
N TYR A 83 8.21 -1.64 -15.65
CA TYR A 83 8.36 -3.03 -15.26
C TYR A 83 7.07 -3.65 -14.70
N GLY A 84 5.92 -3.08 -14.98
CA GLY A 84 4.59 -3.57 -14.64
C GLY A 84 3.80 -2.69 -13.70
N ASN A 85 2.48 -2.85 -13.74
CA ASN A 85 1.55 -2.23 -12.79
C ASN A 85 1.47 -3.14 -11.54
N PRO A 86 1.73 -2.64 -10.32
CA PRO A 86 1.83 -3.48 -9.12
C PRO A 86 0.52 -4.08 -8.62
N GLY A 87 -0.62 -3.70 -9.20
CA GLY A 87 -1.87 -4.33 -8.76
C GLY A 87 -3.15 -3.57 -9.11
N PRO A 88 -4.26 -3.91 -8.46
CA PRO A 88 -5.55 -3.35 -8.79
C PRO A 88 -5.55 -1.82 -8.66
N VAL A 89 -6.20 -1.16 -9.62
CA VAL A 89 -6.32 0.28 -9.70
C VAL A 89 -7.75 0.68 -9.40
N SER A 90 -7.98 1.37 -8.27
CA SER A 90 -9.29 1.97 -7.96
C SER A 90 -9.40 3.35 -8.62
N ASP A 91 -8.49 4.28 -8.27
CA ASP A 91 -8.24 5.53 -8.98
C ASP A 91 -6.77 5.55 -9.37
N PHE A 92 -6.48 5.50 -10.66
CA PHE A 92 -5.12 5.66 -11.16
C PHE A 92 -4.79 7.15 -11.28
N LEU A 93 -3.69 7.57 -10.67
CA LEU A 93 -3.23 8.95 -10.63
C LEU A 93 -1.82 9.00 -11.21
N LEU A 94 -1.67 9.70 -12.32
CA LEU A 94 -0.38 9.98 -12.92
C LEU A 94 0.03 11.40 -12.58
N ARG A 95 1.21 11.55 -12.01
CA ARG A 95 1.84 12.82 -11.62
C ARG A 95 3.20 12.96 -12.30
N SER A 96 3.78 14.12 -12.22
CA SER A 96 5.07 14.43 -12.86
C SER A 96 6.21 13.52 -12.36
N ARG A 97 6.15 13.08 -11.09
CA ARG A 97 7.23 12.33 -10.45
C ARG A 97 6.84 10.95 -9.94
N TYR A 98 5.55 10.60 -9.97
CA TYR A 98 5.07 9.31 -9.51
C TYR A 98 3.77 8.91 -10.20
N ALA A 99 3.47 7.62 -10.15
CA ALA A 99 2.16 7.07 -10.42
C ALA A 99 1.60 6.45 -9.14
N ALA A 100 0.30 6.53 -8.94
CA ALA A 100 -0.35 5.99 -7.75
C ALA A 100 -1.67 5.30 -8.07
N SER A 101 -2.04 4.34 -7.23
CA SER A 101 -3.39 3.80 -7.15
C SER A 101 -4.00 4.20 -5.81
N PHE A 102 -5.14 4.88 -5.82
CA PHE A 102 -5.78 5.33 -4.60
C PHE A 102 -6.98 4.46 -4.23
N ASN A 103 -7.06 4.08 -2.96
CA ASN A 103 -8.12 3.27 -2.38
C ASN A 103 -9.21 4.15 -1.75
N ARG A 104 -10.38 4.20 -2.41
CA ARG A 104 -11.50 5.00 -1.93
C ARG A 104 -12.11 4.52 -0.61
N ALA A 105 -12.00 3.23 -0.28
CA ALA A 105 -12.55 2.68 0.96
C ALA A 105 -11.67 3.01 2.17
N LEU A 106 -10.35 2.96 1.99
CA LEU A 106 -9.39 3.21 3.07
C LEU A 106 -8.89 4.66 3.12
N ARG A 107 -9.14 5.46 2.06
CA ARG A 107 -8.60 6.84 1.89
C ARG A 107 -7.08 6.88 1.96
N ASN A 108 -6.44 5.85 1.45
CA ASN A 108 -4.98 5.69 1.36
C ASN A 108 -4.60 5.32 -0.07
N PRO A 109 -3.36 5.56 -0.53
CA PRO A 109 -2.86 4.90 -1.72
C PRO A 109 -2.81 3.37 -1.50
N ASN A 110 -3.13 2.57 -2.52
CA ASN A 110 -2.77 1.15 -2.51
C ASN A 110 -1.27 1.01 -2.69
N TRP A 111 -0.72 1.82 -3.58
CA TRP A 111 0.70 1.92 -3.87
C TRP A 111 1.02 3.25 -4.55
N VAL A 112 2.27 3.65 -4.45
CA VAL A 112 2.88 4.78 -5.16
C VAL A 112 4.20 4.29 -5.77
N ALA A 113 4.37 4.49 -7.07
CA ALA A 113 5.53 4.05 -7.84
C ALA A 113 6.36 5.25 -8.33
N GLU A 114 7.66 5.18 -8.13
CA GLU A 114 8.63 6.20 -8.47
C GLU A 114 9.75 5.62 -9.34
N HIS A 115 10.32 6.44 -10.23
CA HIS A 115 11.55 6.17 -10.93
C HIS A 115 12.57 7.26 -10.61
N LEU A 116 13.71 6.86 -10.06
CA LEU A 116 14.76 7.76 -9.57
C LEU A 116 16.04 7.53 -10.38
N THR A 117 16.64 8.65 -10.81
CA THR A 117 17.96 8.73 -11.41
C THR A 117 18.71 9.93 -10.80
N GLN A 118 20.02 9.98 -10.91
CA GLN A 118 20.75 11.16 -10.45
C GLN A 118 20.26 12.45 -11.10
N ASP A 119 19.86 12.38 -12.38
CA ASP A 119 19.43 13.57 -13.13
C ASP A 119 18.04 14.04 -12.71
N ASN A 120 17.12 13.12 -12.51
CA ASN A 120 15.75 13.50 -12.18
C ASN A 120 15.55 13.90 -10.71
N LEU A 121 16.54 13.65 -9.85
CA LEU A 121 16.60 14.15 -8.46
C LEU A 121 17.17 15.58 -8.35
N LYS A 122 17.75 16.12 -9.44
CA LYS A 122 18.26 17.48 -9.45
C LYS A 122 17.13 18.50 -9.47
N GLY A 123 17.36 19.64 -8.81
CA GLY A 123 16.42 20.74 -8.79
C GLY A 123 16.53 21.56 -7.51
N THR A 124 15.87 22.69 -7.49
CA THR A 124 15.94 23.70 -6.43
C THR A 124 14.61 23.97 -5.75
N ALA A 125 13.53 23.24 -6.10
CA ALA A 125 12.24 23.41 -5.45
C ALA A 125 12.35 23.12 -3.95
N ASP A 126 11.74 23.99 -3.15
CA ASP A 126 11.76 23.91 -1.69
C ASP A 126 10.35 23.57 -1.17
N ARG A 127 10.28 22.55 -0.33
CA ARG A 127 9.05 22.11 0.32
C ARG A 127 8.45 23.13 1.27
N SER A 128 9.19 24.14 1.70
CA SER A 128 8.70 25.18 2.62
C SER A 128 7.55 26.00 2.04
N SER A 129 7.45 26.07 0.70
CA SER A 129 6.36 26.73 -0.02
C SER A 129 5.20 25.80 -0.38
N SER A 130 5.28 24.51 -0.04
CA SER A 130 4.27 23.52 -0.40
C SER A 130 3.32 23.24 0.76
N GLU A 131 2.03 23.13 0.47
CA GLU A 131 0.99 22.83 1.44
C GLU A 131 0.26 21.55 1.08
N PHE A 132 -0.13 20.79 2.09
CA PHE A 132 -0.99 19.61 1.88
C PHE A 132 -2.35 20.03 1.34
N LYS A 133 -2.85 19.23 0.38
CA LYS A 133 -4.09 19.50 -0.34
C LYS A 133 -4.92 18.23 -0.52
N GLU A 134 -6.23 18.41 -0.44
CA GLU A 134 -7.17 17.38 -0.88
C GLU A 134 -7.06 17.23 -2.40
N ASP A 135 -7.08 15.98 -2.89
CA ASP A 135 -6.91 15.73 -4.32
C ASP A 135 -8.24 15.93 -5.07
N PRO A 136 -8.35 16.91 -5.98
CA PRO A 136 -9.57 17.15 -6.72
C PRO A 136 -9.91 16.05 -7.72
N LEU A 137 -8.95 15.19 -8.12
CA LEU A 137 -9.18 14.06 -9.03
C LEU A 137 -9.98 12.94 -8.38
N VAL A 138 -9.99 12.86 -7.05
CA VAL A 138 -10.85 11.91 -6.31
C VAL A 138 -12.21 12.56 -6.08
N PRO A 139 -13.35 11.88 -6.34
CA PRO A 139 -14.67 12.41 -6.03
C PRO A 139 -14.79 12.77 -4.54
N ALA A 140 -15.42 13.92 -4.25
CA ALA A 140 -15.46 14.50 -2.90
C ALA A 140 -15.86 13.53 -1.77
N PRO A 141 -16.85 12.63 -1.92
CA PRO A 141 -17.23 11.68 -0.86
C PRO A 141 -16.14 10.66 -0.51
N PHE A 142 -15.10 10.52 -1.35
CA PHE A 142 -14.05 9.51 -1.19
C PHE A 142 -12.67 10.11 -0.90
N ARG A 143 -12.57 11.41 -0.68
CA ARG A 143 -11.31 12.09 -0.37
C ARG A 143 -10.88 11.82 1.07
N ALA A 144 -9.59 11.69 1.27
CA ALA A 144 -8.97 12.04 2.54
C ALA A 144 -9.02 13.57 2.69
N LEU A 145 -9.31 14.06 3.86
CA LEU A 145 -9.49 15.49 4.13
C LEU A 145 -8.41 16.00 5.09
N LEU A 146 -8.02 17.25 4.95
CA LEU A 146 -7.04 17.87 5.86
C LEU A 146 -7.48 17.80 7.33
N LYS A 147 -8.78 17.96 7.58
CA LYS A 147 -9.38 17.87 8.92
C LYS A 147 -9.25 16.47 9.54
N ASP A 148 -9.14 15.40 8.75
CA ASP A 148 -9.02 14.04 9.27
C ASP A 148 -7.71 13.84 10.03
N TYR A 149 -6.65 14.55 9.62
CA TYR A 149 -5.34 14.52 10.26
C TYR A 149 -5.20 15.50 11.42
N TYR A 150 -6.14 16.46 11.57
CA TYR A 150 -6.04 17.46 12.61
C TYR A 150 -6.19 16.82 14.00
N ARG A 151 -5.15 16.95 14.83
CA ARG A 151 -5.07 16.35 16.18
C ARG A 151 -5.29 14.84 16.22
N SER A 152 -5.04 14.15 15.12
CA SER A 152 -5.18 12.70 15.04
C SER A 152 -4.08 11.93 15.77
N GLY A 153 -2.97 12.57 16.12
CA GLY A 153 -1.77 11.90 16.65
C GLY A 153 -0.83 11.35 15.57
N TYR A 154 -1.22 11.42 14.29
CA TYR A 154 -0.43 10.95 13.17
C TYR A 154 0.08 12.09 12.29
N ASP A 155 1.26 11.88 11.72
CA ASP A 155 1.79 12.72 10.67
C ASP A 155 1.12 12.40 9.33
N ARG A 156 1.10 13.39 8.43
CA ARG A 156 0.82 13.20 7.00
C ARG A 156 2.08 12.67 6.33
N GLY A 157 2.23 11.33 6.33
CA GLY A 157 3.41 10.66 5.81
C GLY A 157 3.34 10.46 4.31
N HIS A 158 4.37 10.91 3.59
CA HIS A 158 4.49 10.76 2.14
C HIS A 158 4.82 9.32 1.74
N MET A 159 4.24 8.87 0.61
CA MET A 159 4.69 7.65 -0.07
C MET A 159 5.77 7.99 -1.10
N CYS A 160 5.52 8.94 -2.03
CA CYS A 160 6.55 9.60 -2.83
C CYS A 160 7.04 10.84 -2.06
N PRO A 161 8.31 10.88 -1.60
CA PRO A 161 8.83 11.98 -0.80
C PRO A 161 8.93 13.28 -1.60
N ALA A 162 8.66 14.42 -0.96
CA ALA A 162 8.90 15.72 -1.55
C ALA A 162 10.36 15.92 -2.01
N ALA A 163 11.31 15.25 -1.33
CA ALA A 163 12.72 15.32 -1.69
C ALA A 163 13.06 14.66 -3.05
N ASP A 164 12.15 13.83 -3.59
CA ASP A 164 12.31 13.16 -4.88
C ASP A 164 11.69 13.95 -6.04
N ALA A 165 11.01 15.06 -5.73
CA ALA A 165 10.31 15.93 -6.68
C ALA A 165 10.86 17.36 -6.72
N LYS A 166 12.19 17.53 -6.70
CA LYS A 166 12.84 18.83 -6.62
C LYS A 166 12.98 19.56 -7.94
N LYS A 167 12.60 18.96 -9.05
CA LYS A 167 12.76 19.53 -10.39
C LYS A 167 12.18 20.95 -10.48
N ASP A 168 10.93 21.10 -10.05
CA ASP A 168 10.19 22.36 -10.06
C ASP A 168 9.13 22.36 -8.94
N ALA A 169 8.50 23.53 -8.73
CA ALA A 169 7.49 23.73 -7.69
C ALA A 169 6.22 22.93 -7.95
N GLU A 170 5.85 22.70 -9.21
CA GLU A 170 4.65 21.92 -9.58
C GLU A 170 4.82 20.45 -9.19
N SER A 171 5.92 19.83 -9.61
CA SER A 171 6.29 18.46 -9.23
C SER A 171 6.34 18.29 -7.70
N MET A 172 6.93 19.27 -7.00
CA MET A 172 6.98 19.28 -5.53
C MET A 172 5.58 19.33 -4.93
N ASN A 173 4.72 20.25 -5.39
CA ASN A 173 3.36 20.44 -4.87
C ASN A 173 2.46 19.22 -5.11
N GLU A 174 2.69 18.47 -6.19
CA GLU A 174 1.94 17.23 -6.46
C GLU A 174 2.16 16.17 -5.38
N THR A 175 3.34 16.12 -4.74
CA THR A 175 3.60 15.17 -3.66
C THR A 175 2.80 15.44 -2.40
N PHE A 176 2.23 16.65 -2.24
CA PHE A 176 1.42 17.07 -1.09
C PHE A 176 -0.08 16.81 -1.24
N PHE A 177 -0.54 16.22 -2.35
CA PHE A 177 -1.90 15.72 -2.43
C PHE A 177 -2.12 14.57 -1.45
N LEU A 178 -3.26 14.58 -0.74
CA LEU A 178 -3.57 13.54 0.26
C LEU A 178 -3.71 12.14 -0.35
N THR A 179 -3.77 12.01 -1.66
CA THR A 179 -3.68 10.72 -2.38
C THR A 179 -2.30 10.10 -2.38
N ASN A 180 -1.26 10.86 -2.04
CA ASN A 180 0.11 10.39 -1.83
C ASN A 180 0.45 10.23 -0.33
N ILE A 181 -0.52 10.39 0.55
CA ILE A 181 -0.32 10.51 2.00
C ILE A 181 -1.03 9.39 2.74
N SER A 182 -0.37 8.89 3.79
CA SER A 182 -0.96 7.95 4.75
C SER A 182 -0.69 8.41 6.17
N PRO A 183 -1.56 8.06 7.15
CA PRO A 183 -1.28 8.34 8.56
C PRO A 183 -0.07 7.54 9.03
N GLN A 184 0.99 8.22 9.46
CA GLN A 184 2.22 7.63 9.97
C GLN A 184 2.51 8.10 11.39
N VAL A 185 3.03 7.21 12.25
CA VAL A 185 3.59 7.59 13.53
C VAL A 185 4.72 8.60 13.30
N GLY A 186 4.66 9.77 13.94
CA GLY A 186 5.58 10.88 13.64
C GLY A 186 6.99 10.63 14.15
N LYS A 187 7.16 10.67 15.49
CA LYS A 187 8.45 10.45 16.15
C LYS A 187 8.86 8.98 16.03
N GLY A 188 10.12 8.75 15.72
CA GLY A 188 10.69 7.41 15.63
C GLY A 188 10.38 6.70 14.31
N PHE A 189 9.31 7.07 13.59
CA PHE A 189 8.99 6.47 12.28
C PHE A 189 9.06 7.48 11.14
N ASN A 190 7.99 8.24 10.86
CA ASN A 190 7.92 9.16 9.70
C ASN A 190 9.11 10.13 9.65
N ARG A 191 9.39 10.80 10.77
CA ARG A 191 10.44 11.84 10.86
C ARG A 191 11.84 11.29 11.03
N ASN A 192 11.98 9.99 11.25
CA ASN A 192 13.25 9.33 11.56
C ASN A 192 13.52 8.15 10.63
N TYR A 193 13.07 6.93 11.00
CA TYR A 193 13.43 5.70 10.31
C TYR A 193 12.96 5.67 8.85
N TRP A 194 11.69 6.06 8.59
CA TRP A 194 11.14 6.13 7.24
C TRP A 194 11.87 7.18 6.38
N ALA A 195 12.12 8.38 6.91
CA ALA A 195 12.88 9.42 6.22
C ALA A 195 14.32 8.98 5.90
N SER A 196 14.97 8.18 6.78
CA SER A 196 16.28 7.59 6.52
C SER A 196 16.22 6.53 5.41
N LEU A 197 15.17 5.72 5.37
CA LEU A 197 14.94 4.75 4.29
C LEU A 197 14.70 5.46 2.94
N GLU A 198 13.95 6.55 2.91
CA GLU A 198 13.79 7.39 1.71
C GLU A 198 15.13 7.96 1.23
N THR A 199 15.97 8.39 2.16
CA THR A 199 17.33 8.87 1.84
C THR A 199 18.19 7.74 1.27
N PHE A 200 18.13 6.55 1.86
CA PHE A 200 18.80 5.35 1.34
C PHE A 200 18.39 5.06 -0.12
N VAL A 201 17.09 5.11 -0.43
CA VAL A 201 16.59 4.88 -1.81
C VAL A 201 17.18 5.91 -2.78
N ARG A 202 17.19 7.20 -2.41
CA ARG A 202 17.84 8.24 -3.23
C ARG A 202 19.34 7.99 -3.42
N ASP A 203 20.03 7.56 -2.36
CA ASP A 203 21.47 7.32 -2.38
C ASP A 203 21.85 6.15 -3.28
N LEU A 204 20.95 5.19 -3.53
CA LEU A 204 21.17 4.13 -4.50
C LEU A 204 21.46 4.65 -5.91
N THR A 205 20.90 5.81 -6.30
CA THR A 205 21.16 6.40 -7.61
C THR A 205 22.63 6.82 -7.82
N LYS A 206 23.44 6.86 -6.75
CA LYS A 206 24.89 7.10 -6.84
C LYS A 206 25.66 5.89 -7.39
N SER A 207 25.06 4.69 -7.28
CA SER A 207 25.66 3.40 -7.65
C SER A 207 24.88 2.63 -8.72
N PHE A 208 23.64 3.03 -8.97
CA PHE A 208 22.76 2.45 -9.98
C PHE A 208 22.23 3.56 -10.88
N ASP A 209 22.08 3.26 -12.17
CA ASP A 209 21.60 4.22 -13.16
C ASP A 209 20.10 4.46 -13.01
N ASP A 210 19.34 3.39 -12.74
CA ASP A 210 17.90 3.42 -12.56
C ASP A 210 17.52 2.78 -11.22
N VAL A 211 16.68 3.46 -10.43
CA VAL A 211 16.10 2.96 -9.19
C VAL A 211 14.59 3.13 -9.27
N TYR A 212 13.86 2.02 -9.27
CA TYR A 212 12.41 1.98 -9.21
C TYR A 212 12.00 1.66 -7.78
N CYS A 213 11.13 2.46 -7.20
CA CYS A 213 10.64 2.30 -5.84
C CYS A 213 9.13 2.27 -5.82
N ILE A 214 8.55 1.25 -5.19
CA ILE A 214 7.10 1.14 -4.98
C ILE A 214 6.87 1.09 -3.49
N SER A 215 6.08 2.04 -2.98
CA SER A 215 5.75 2.20 -1.57
C SER A 215 4.26 2.12 -1.35
N GLY A 216 3.84 1.59 -0.21
CA GLY A 216 2.42 1.58 0.13
C GLY A 216 2.15 1.07 1.54
N PRO A 217 0.89 1.21 2.00
CA PRO A 217 0.44 0.72 3.28
C PRO A 217 0.16 -0.78 3.27
N LEU A 218 0.25 -1.38 4.47
CA LEU A 218 -0.20 -2.74 4.74
C LEU A 218 -1.10 -2.76 5.97
N TYR A 219 -2.03 -3.70 5.97
CA TYR A 219 -2.94 -3.98 7.07
C TYR A 219 -2.76 -5.45 7.45
N LEU A 220 -1.70 -5.73 8.21
CA LEU A 220 -1.30 -7.09 8.52
C LEU A 220 -2.15 -7.68 9.64
N PRO A 221 -2.51 -8.98 9.54
CA PRO A 221 -3.23 -9.64 10.59
C PRO A 221 -2.33 -9.93 11.80
N GLU A 222 -2.89 -9.79 12.99
CA GLU A 222 -2.29 -10.19 14.26
C GLU A 222 -3.10 -11.32 14.89
N LYS A 223 -2.41 -12.23 15.61
CA LYS A 223 -3.07 -13.34 16.29
C LYS A 223 -3.65 -12.85 17.61
N GLU A 224 -4.96 -13.06 17.78
CA GLU A 224 -5.67 -12.74 19.01
C GLU A 224 -6.39 -14.00 19.49
N GLY A 225 -5.87 -14.63 20.52
CA GLY A 225 -6.27 -15.97 20.93
C GLY A 225 -6.04 -16.95 19.77
N ASP A 226 -7.09 -17.64 19.37
CA ASP A 226 -7.06 -18.62 18.24
C ASP A 226 -7.41 -18.03 16.87
N LYS A 227 -7.69 -16.71 16.80
CA LYS A 227 -8.13 -16.05 15.57
C LYS A 227 -7.05 -15.13 15.02
N TRP A 228 -7.01 -15.02 13.70
CA TRP A 228 -6.26 -13.96 13.02
C TRP A 228 -7.20 -12.79 12.76
N MET A 229 -6.81 -11.60 13.24
CA MET A 229 -7.60 -10.38 13.14
C MET A 229 -6.80 -9.29 12.45
N VAL A 230 -7.45 -8.53 11.56
CA VAL A 230 -6.90 -7.27 11.07
C VAL A 230 -7.59 -6.15 11.84
N LYS A 231 -6.82 -5.39 12.62
CA LYS A 231 -7.30 -4.24 13.39
C LYS A 231 -6.49 -3.02 12.99
N TYR A 232 -7.17 -1.93 12.73
CA TYR A 232 -6.54 -0.63 12.46
C TYR A 232 -7.44 0.49 12.98
N GLU A 233 -6.83 1.58 13.36
CA GLU A 233 -7.51 2.81 13.74
C GLU A 233 -8.04 3.52 12.49
N VAL A 234 -9.11 4.31 12.64
CA VAL A 234 -9.63 5.18 11.59
C VAL A 234 -9.69 6.59 12.14
N ILE A 235 -8.91 7.49 11.55
CA ILE A 235 -8.85 8.90 11.94
C ILE A 235 -9.89 9.74 11.20
N GLY A 236 -10.18 10.92 11.75
CA GLY A 236 -11.19 11.85 11.24
C GLY A 236 -12.44 11.91 12.11
N SER A 237 -13.23 12.98 11.94
CA SER A 237 -14.52 13.16 12.61
C SER A 237 -15.53 13.71 11.59
N PRO A 238 -16.49 12.86 11.12
CA PRO A 238 -16.60 11.39 11.38
C PRO A 238 -15.40 10.60 10.90
N PRO A 239 -15.20 9.34 11.37
CA PRO A 239 -14.11 8.46 10.93
C PRO A 239 -14.04 8.33 9.40
N ASN A 240 -12.86 8.53 8.81
CA ASN A 240 -12.69 8.60 7.36
C ASN A 240 -11.43 7.90 6.82
N VAL A 241 -10.25 8.09 7.43
CA VAL A 241 -8.97 7.60 6.90
C VAL A 241 -8.44 6.46 7.76
N ALA A 242 -8.23 5.29 7.16
CA ALA A 242 -7.65 4.14 7.85
C ALA A 242 -6.17 4.36 8.15
N VAL A 243 -5.72 3.98 9.35
CA VAL A 243 -4.32 4.02 9.77
C VAL A 243 -3.66 2.68 9.45
N PRO A 244 -2.67 2.64 8.55
CA PRO A 244 -1.99 1.40 8.23
C PRO A 244 -1.25 0.81 9.43
N THR A 245 -1.24 -0.52 9.55
CA THR A 245 -0.45 -1.20 10.58
C THR A 245 1.04 -1.25 10.23
N HIS A 246 1.34 -1.31 8.93
CA HIS A 246 2.69 -1.38 8.37
C HIS A 246 2.77 -0.60 7.06
N PHE A 247 4.01 -0.40 6.60
CA PHE A 247 4.30 0.14 5.27
C PHE A 247 5.33 -0.74 4.58
N PHE A 248 5.15 -0.96 3.28
CA PHE A 248 6.17 -1.61 2.46
C PHE A 248 6.93 -0.60 1.61
N LYS A 249 8.16 -0.96 1.26
CA LYS A 249 8.96 -0.32 0.23
C LYS A 249 9.68 -1.41 -0.55
N VAL A 250 9.33 -1.55 -1.83
CA VAL A 250 9.95 -2.50 -2.76
C VAL A 250 10.80 -1.70 -3.75
N ILE A 251 12.07 -2.04 -3.82
CA ILE A 251 13.09 -1.31 -4.55
C ILE A 251 13.67 -2.24 -5.61
N MET A 252 13.75 -1.78 -6.84
CA MET A 252 14.48 -2.43 -7.92
C MET A 252 15.52 -1.47 -8.47
N ALA A 253 16.77 -1.87 -8.47
CA ALA A 253 17.89 -1.09 -8.96
C ALA A 253 18.58 -1.78 -10.14
N LYS A 254 19.01 -0.99 -11.13
CA LYS A 254 19.66 -1.46 -12.35
C LYS A 254 20.90 -0.64 -12.67
N ARG A 255 21.96 -1.32 -13.17
CA ARG A 255 23.11 -0.70 -13.84
C ARG A 255 23.03 -0.99 -15.33
N ASN A 256 23.27 0.01 -16.16
CA ASN A 256 23.18 -0.14 -17.62
C ASN A 256 24.28 -1.02 -18.19
N ASN A 257 25.42 -1.08 -17.51
CA ASN A 257 26.60 -1.87 -17.89
C ASN A 257 26.59 -3.30 -17.29
N GLU A 258 25.60 -3.66 -16.49
CA GLU A 258 25.44 -4.99 -15.90
C GLU A 258 24.09 -5.62 -16.32
N PRO A 259 24.08 -6.92 -16.63
CA PRO A 259 22.82 -7.62 -16.86
C PRO A 259 22.06 -7.80 -15.54
N GLY A 260 20.72 -7.83 -15.62
CA GLY A 260 19.85 -8.13 -14.50
C GLY A 260 19.49 -6.93 -13.60
N PHE A 261 18.91 -7.26 -12.46
CA PHE A 261 18.32 -6.31 -11.52
C PHE A 261 18.66 -6.70 -10.08
N ALA A 262 18.78 -5.70 -9.22
CA ALA A 262 18.90 -5.90 -7.78
C ALA A 262 17.56 -5.52 -7.12
N ILE A 263 16.91 -6.45 -6.42
CA ILE A 263 15.61 -6.21 -5.78
C ILE A 263 15.73 -6.36 -4.27
N GLY A 264 15.14 -5.40 -3.54
CA GLY A 264 14.96 -5.44 -2.10
C GLY A 264 13.51 -5.13 -1.73
N ALA A 265 12.93 -5.91 -0.82
CA ALA A 265 11.59 -5.70 -0.31
C ALA A 265 11.63 -5.59 1.22
N PHE A 266 11.01 -4.55 1.74
CA PHE A 266 11.02 -4.21 3.17
C PHE A 266 9.60 -3.94 3.63
N ALA A 267 9.23 -4.46 4.82
CA ALA A 267 7.98 -4.11 5.49
C ALA A 267 8.27 -3.67 6.92
N LEU A 268 7.86 -2.45 7.22
CA LEU A 268 8.13 -1.78 8.49
C LEU A 268 6.83 -1.55 9.26
N PRO A 269 6.78 -1.79 10.57
CA PRO A 269 5.60 -1.48 11.38
C PRO A 269 5.42 0.05 11.49
N ASN A 270 4.16 0.50 11.46
CA ASN A 270 3.79 1.91 11.68
C ASN A 270 3.86 2.26 13.16
N LYS A 271 5.07 2.23 13.72
CA LYS A 271 5.36 2.57 15.12
C LYS A 271 6.77 3.14 15.24
N GLU A 272 7.11 3.65 16.41
CA GLU A 272 8.49 4.07 16.71
C GLU A 272 9.45 2.90 16.50
N ILE A 273 10.52 3.12 15.73
CA ILE A 273 11.60 2.17 15.48
C ILE A 273 12.89 2.81 15.97
N ASP A 274 13.67 2.04 16.73
CA ASP A 274 15.01 2.47 17.14
C ASP A 274 15.91 2.61 15.90
N ASN A 275 16.55 3.75 15.76
CA ASN A 275 17.48 4.04 14.66
C ASN A 275 18.67 3.05 14.60
N ALA A 276 19.01 2.39 15.69
CA ALA A 276 20.03 1.35 15.71
C ALA A 276 19.56 0.02 15.08
N THR A 277 18.25 -0.15 14.83
CA THR A 277 17.73 -1.36 14.18
C THR A 277 18.21 -1.45 12.74
N PRO A 278 18.90 -2.51 12.33
CA PRO A 278 19.36 -2.66 10.95
C PRO A 278 18.18 -2.73 9.97
N LEU A 279 18.29 -2.10 8.80
CA LEU A 279 17.26 -2.19 7.74
C LEU A 279 16.98 -3.63 7.33
N THR A 280 17.99 -4.49 7.35
CA THR A 280 17.87 -5.91 7.04
C THR A 280 16.93 -6.68 7.96
N SER A 281 16.66 -6.17 9.17
CA SER A 281 15.65 -6.75 10.08
C SER A 281 14.21 -6.66 9.54
N PHE A 282 13.97 -5.77 8.58
CA PHE A 282 12.68 -5.58 7.90
C PHE A 282 12.65 -6.13 6.49
N SER A 283 13.75 -6.77 6.05
CA SER A 283 13.82 -7.39 4.73
C SER A 283 12.99 -8.66 4.68
N LEU A 284 12.19 -8.79 3.64
CA LEU A 284 11.32 -9.94 3.38
C LEU A 284 11.53 -10.46 1.96
N PRO A 285 11.22 -11.73 1.70
CA PRO A 285 11.05 -12.21 0.33
C PRO A 285 10.02 -11.35 -0.41
N LEU A 286 10.29 -11.04 -1.68
CA LEU A 286 9.39 -10.22 -2.50
C LEU A 286 7.97 -10.77 -2.52
N GLU A 287 7.84 -12.09 -2.69
CA GLU A 287 6.57 -12.82 -2.73
C GLU A 287 5.77 -12.69 -1.42
N ALA A 288 6.45 -12.56 -0.29
CA ALA A 288 5.79 -12.35 1.00
C ALA A 288 5.14 -10.96 1.06
N VAL A 289 5.82 -9.92 0.54
CA VAL A 289 5.26 -8.57 0.45
C VAL A 289 4.14 -8.52 -0.58
N GLU A 290 4.29 -9.19 -1.73
CA GLU A 290 3.24 -9.31 -2.75
C GLU A 290 1.97 -9.95 -2.19
N LYS A 291 2.12 -11.06 -1.48
CA LYS A 291 0.99 -11.75 -0.83
C LYS A 291 0.31 -10.86 0.21
N ALA A 292 1.09 -10.15 1.02
CA ALA A 292 0.56 -9.26 2.06
C ALA A 292 -0.16 -8.03 1.49
N ALA A 293 0.37 -7.46 0.41
CA ALA A 293 -0.16 -6.28 -0.25
C ALA A 293 -1.29 -6.59 -1.25
N GLY A 294 -1.39 -7.84 -1.74
CA GLY A 294 -2.28 -8.21 -2.85
C GLY A 294 -1.84 -7.62 -4.18
N LEU A 295 -0.53 -7.43 -4.37
CA LEU A 295 0.09 -6.78 -5.52
C LEU A 295 1.10 -7.71 -6.19
N GLN A 296 1.44 -7.43 -7.45
CA GLN A 296 2.58 -8.03 -8.15
C GLN A 296 3.56 -6.93 -8.55
N PHE A 297 4.81 -7.04 -8.09
CA PHE A 297 5.82 -6.02 -8.36
C PHE A 297 6.67 -6.46 -9.54
N PHE A 298 6.88 -5.56 -10.52
CA PHE A 298 7.78 -5.77 -11.65
C PHE A 298 7.47 -7.08 -12.42
N ASP A 299 6.20 -7.34 -12.72
CA ASP A 299 5.69 -8.57 -13.34
C ASP A 299 6.21 -8.80 -14.78
N LYS A 300 6.73 -7.74 -15.42
CA LYS A 300 7.37 -7.83 -16.74
C LYS A 300 8.82 -8.30 -16.70
N ILE A 301 9.37 -8.55 -15.51
CA ILE A 301 10.74 -9.05 -15.34
C ILE A 301 10.72 -10.54 -15.08
N GLU A 302 11.53 -11.28 -15.84
CA GLU A 302 11.76 -12.70 -15.59
C GLU A 302 12.54 -12.88 -14.28
N ARG A 303 11.90 -13.44 -13.27
CA ARG A 303 12.49 -13.64 -11.93
C ARG A 303 13.30 -14.94 -11.86
N LYS A 304 14.31 -15.06 -12.72
CA LYS A 304 15.22 -16.21 -12.73
C LYS A 304 16.54 -15.92 -12.01
N THR A 305 17.18 -16.96 -11.51
CA THR A 305 18.56 -16.88 -11.02
C THR A 305 19.47 -16.31 -12.11
N GLY A 306 20.28 -15.33 -11.76
CA GLY A 306 21.15 -14.62 -12.71
C GLY A 306 20.49 -13.37 -13.36
N VAL A 307 19.15 -13.26 -13.33
CA VAL A 307 18.44 -12.05 -13.78
C VAL A 307 18.10 -11.15 -12.58
N VAL A 308 17.70 -11.73 -11.45
CA VAL A 308 17.39 -11.00 -10.22
C VAL A 308 18.33 -11.42 -9.11
N THR A 309 18.90 -10.43 -8.42
CA THR A 309 19.74 -10.62 -7.23
C THR A 309 19.17 -9.83 -6.05
N SER A 310 19.56 -10.16 -4.82
CA SER A 310 19.21 -9.36 -3.65
C SER A 310 19.87 -8.00 -3.74
N LEU A 311 19.13 -6.93 -3.43
CA LEU A 311 19.65 -5.56 -3.35
C LEU A 311 20.79 -5.48 -2.33
N CYS A 312 20.61 -6.07 -1.15
CA CYS A 312 21.61 -6.06 -0.08
C CYS A 312 22.85 -6.94 -0.36
N ALA A 313 22.82 -7.74 -1.44
CA ALA A 313 24.02 -8.41 -1.97
C ALA A 313 24.81 -7.53 -2.95
N LYS A 314 24.20 -6.47 -3.49
CA LYS A 314 24.80 -5.55 -4.46
C LYS A 314 25.19 -4.21 -3.84
N THR A 315 24.64 -3.87 -2.69
CA THR A 315 24.94 -2.66 -1.92
C THR A 315 24.75 -2.91 -0.43
N GLU A 316 25.41 -2.08 0.39
CA GLU A 316 25.21 -2.13 1.84
C GLU A 316 23.84 -1.55 2.20
N CYS A 317 22.95 -2.38 2.79
CA CYS A 317 21.63 -1.97 3.24
C CYS A 317 21.70 -1.34 4.65
N THR A 318 22.42 -0.22 4.74
CA THR A 318 22.61 0.55 5.98
C THR A 318 22.00 1.93 5.85
N LEU A 319 21.23 2.36 6.85
CA LEU A 319 20.59 3.67 6.86
C LEU A 319 21.51 4.71 7.51
N SER A 320 21.67 5.85 6.83
CA SER A 320 22.32 7.01 7.43
C SER A 320 21.31 7.85 8.21
N HIS A 321 21.31 7.74 9.53
CA HIS A 321 20.40 8.49 10.41
C HIS A 321 20.85 9.93 10.68
N ASP A 322 22.01 10.35 10.16
CA ASP A 322 22.60 11.67 10.42
C ASP A 322 22.31 12.72 9.34
N SER A 323 21.64 12.36 8.26
CA SER A 323 21.39 13.26 7.13
C SER A 323 20.56 14.50 7.51
N TRP A 324 19.74 14.43 8.56
CA TRP A 324 18.94 15.55 9.04
C TRP A 324 19.63 16.42 10.11
N LYS A 325 20.64 15.90 10.81
CA LYS A 325 21.43 16.68 11.82
C LYS A 325 22.29 17.76 11.18
N LYS A 326 22.64 17.63 9.90
CA LYS A 326 23.51 18.57 9.17
C LYS A 326 22.81 19.87 8.74
N LYS A 327 21.52 20.06 9.03
CA LYS A 327 20.75 21.26 8.64
C LYS A 327 20.45 22.23 9.78
N LYS A 328 21.11 22.17 10.93
CA LYS A 328 21.13 23.34 11.82
C LYS A 328 22.19 24.31 11.29
N PRO A 329 21.84 25.53 10.85
CA PRO A 329 22.83 26.58 10.70
C PRO A 329 23.45 26.77 12.07
N SER A 330 24.75 26.67 12.14
CA SER A 330 25.55 27.29 13.19
C SER A 330 25.39 28.81 12.98
N GLY A 331 24.52 29.45 13.72
CA GLY A 331 24.29 30.88 13.69
C GLY A 331 23.68 31.26 15.03
N GLU A 332 24.57 31.78 15.81
CA GLU A 332 24.59 32.89 16.78
C GLU A 332 23.24 33.25 17.42
#